data_6772bc565d281f7d35ac33eee5f8c5d2
#
_entry.id   6772bc565d281f7d35ac33eee5f8c5d2
#
_cell.length_a   1.000
_cell.length_b   1.000
_cell.length_c   1.000
_cell.angle_alpha   90.00
_cell.angle_beta   90.00
_cell.angle_gamma   90.00
#
_symmetry.space_group_name_H-M   'P 1'
#
loop_
_entity.id
_entity.type
_entity.pdbx_description
1 polymer ?
#
loop_
_entity_poly.entity_id
_entity_poly.type
_entity_poly.pdbx_seq_one_letter_code
_entity_poly.pdbx_strand_id
1 'polypeptide(L)'
;MKLSKKIISVILCVIMVFTMSAVAITANAKDDVTPVVFIPGIGQSQTYKYDDEGKQIASWNMLHVNTDFASYSIIDWVKMIRLVAGLIVTIAVQRDVVSESTIKGALEVLFVDHLRNADGSFVNNVVTPNYPCPISGYNEDARGIFNRRIPCQALVDEIGEDNVYCYNYSIFSNTFENAQGLNDYIENVVLPQTGSDKVILVPMSMGASVVNNYLNLYPDAGRVEKIISVVGAWQGSSVFADLMLADFDENAPDLVYTDAIQQIGVDAMTGSLINIAARILPKQEVDNLLYDIISAFVKTLIVPNTSLISLCPPDRYEEFADKYLQGEEHTETKAQADSYAKAQREVKERLEYQQEKFGTELYFIAGYNLGFGGGSGDFGFFKFFETQDTTNSDEVIEISSTAPGTSYVPAGTSFSDEYIADPSHHVSPDGSIDTSTAYFEKTTWYFNKQYHELTNNNIALNLAYDIAMNKVKSIDDCKDTYPQFNNVRNLKKLNRYLGDAEQVFKLGVLSAEDDAALRKAVADANAVIANTVIDPETDNKTTENMRSIMAELVAKYDLATEEVKKQLDYDGLMRGDYKPASEPDKTTVVLTSALGAVAKVLTLIFGKKGFGDFWSFIF
;
A
#
# COMPACT_ATOMS: atom_id res chain seq x y z
N MET A 1 -31.17 16.24 26.87
CA MET A 1 -29.87 16.10 27.56
C MET A 1 -28.77 15.44 26.66
N LYS A 2 -29.10 14.65 25.63
CA LYS A 2 -28.10 14.04 24.71
C LYS A 2 -27.52 15.01 23.68
N LEU A 3 -28.25 16.07 23.30
CA LEU A 3 -27.81 17.08 22.33
C LEU A 3 -26.69 17.98 22.87
N SER A 4 -26.67 18.25 24.19
CA SER A 4 -25.64 19.10 24.81
C SER A 4 -24.25 18.45 24.88
N LYS A 5 -24.17 17.12 24.98
CA LYS A 5 -22.88 16.41 25.04
C LYS A 5 -22.17 16.38 23.70
N LYS A 6 -22.92 16.19 22.59
CA LYS A 6 -22.33 16.26 21.21
C LYS A 6 -21.83 17.66 20.87
N ILE A 7 -22.56 18.70 21.28
CA ILE A 7 -22.13 20.09 21.10
C ILE A 7 -20.90 20.41 21.95
N ILE A 8 -20.81 19.88 23.16
CA ILE A 8 -19.63 20.05 24.02
C ILE A 8 -18.41 19.32 23.47
N SER A 9 -18.56 18.11 22.89
CA SER A 9 -17.45 17.40 22.23
C SER A 9 -16.93 18.18 20.99
N VAL A 10 -17.82 18.68 20.16
CA VAL A 10 -17.43 19.52 19.00
C VAL A 10 -16.76 20.80 19.46
N ILE A 11 -17.27 21.47 20.50
CA ILE A 11 -16.65 22.68 21.06
C ILE A 11 -15.29 22.35 21.69
N LEU A 12 -15.12 21.22 22.37
CA LEU A 12 -13.84 20.78 22.92
C LEU A 12 -12.83 20.42 21.80
N CYS A 13 -13.26 19.76 20.73
CA CYS A 13 -12.40 19.53 19.55
C CYS A 13 -12.01 20.86 18.88
N VAL A 14 -12.94 21.79 18.72
CA VAL A 14 -12.65 23.13 18.18
C VAL A 14 -11.74 23.93 19.11
N ILE A 15 -11.91 23.85 20.42
CA ILE A 15 -11.04 24.52 21.40
C ILE A 15 -9.66 23.85 21.45
N MET A 16 -9.54 22.52 21.33
CA MET A 16 -8.22 21.86 21.18
C MET A 16 -7.52 22.29 19.89
N VAL A 17 -8.24 22.41 18.79
CA VAL A 17 -7.68 22.92 17.53
C VAL A 17 -7.22 24.38 17.71
N PHE A 18 -7.97 25.24 18.40
CA PHE A 18 -7.60 26.65 18.61
C PHE A 18 -6.54 26.87 19.71
N THR A 19 -6.43 26.00 20.70
CA THR A 19 -5.38 26.14 21.74
C THR A 19 -4.03 25.58 21.28
N MET A 20 -3.99 24.65 20.32
CA MET A 20 -2.76 24.22 19.68
C MET A 20 -2.23 25.25 18.66
N SER A 21 -3.08 26.13 18.15
CA SER A 21 -2.68 27.23 17.23
C SER A 21 -1.98 28.42 17.91
N ALA A 22 -1.85 28.42 19.23
CA ALA A 22 -1.27 29.57 19.98
C ALA A 22 0.16 29.33 20.49
N VAL A 23 0.77 28.17 20.18
CA VAL A 23 2.20 28.01 20.36
C VAL A 23 2.83 28.45 19.03
N ALA A 24 3.22 29.72 18.93
CA ALA A 24 4.15 30.17 17.91
C ALA A 24 5.48 29.42 18.16
N ILE A 25 5.62 28.24 17.55
CA ILE A 25 6.92 27.63 17.33
C ILE A 25 7.59 28.61 16.36
N THR A 26 8.61 29.31 16.83
CA THR A 26 9.55 29.97 15.93
C THR A 26 10.30 28.83 15.23
N ALA A 27 9.70 28.35 14.17
CA ALA A 27 10.32 27.37 13.30
C ALA A 27 11.57 28.00 12.71
N ASN A 28 12.70 27.30 12.80
CA ASN A 28 13.87 27.59 11.98
C ASN A 28 13.63 26.97 10.58
N ALA A 29 12.53 27.34 9.93
CA ALA A 29 12.39 27.09 8.51
C ALA A 29 13.54 27.80 7.80
N LYS A 30 14.27 27.10 6.94
CA LYS A 30 15.23 27.78 6.06
C LYS A 30 14.39 28.67 5.14
N ASP A 31 14.64 29.97 5.18
CA ASP A 31 14.00 30.93 4.29
C ASP A 31 14.22 30.49 2.83
N ASP A 32 13.19 30.60 2.00
CA ASP A 32 13.16 30.25 0.56
C ASP A 32 13.10 28.75 0.19
N VAL A 33 12.68 27.86 1.07
CA VAL A 33 12.46 26.43 0.74
C VAL A 33 10.98 26.16 0.49
N THR A 34 10.66 25.64 -0.70
CA THR A 34 9.28 25.17 -0.97
C THR A 34 8.98 23.90 -0.16
N PRO A 35 7.91 23.91 0.64
CA PRO A 35 7.57 22.77 1.50
C PRO A 35 7.19 21.53 0.69
N VAL A 36 7.59 20.37 1.18
CA VAL A 36 7.32 19.07 0.57
C VAL A 36 6.18 18.39 1.31
N VAL A 37 5.15 17.98 0.56
CA VAL A 37 3.98 17.26 1.07
C VAL A 37 3.98 15.85 0.48
N PHE A 38 4.16 14.83 1.32
CA PHE A 38 4.00 13.43 0.95
C PHE A 38 2.52 13.07 0.93
N ILE A 39 2.09 12.37 -0.12
CA ILE A 39 0.75 11.79 -0.23
C ILE A 39 0.92 10.27 -0.32
N PRO A 40 0.72 9.54 0.79
CA PRO A 40 1.06 8.12 0.89
C PRO A 40 0.20 7.23 0.00
N GLY A 41 0.71 6.02 -0.27
CA GLY A 41 -0.05 4.94 -0.89
C GLY A 41 -0.89 4.13 0.10
N ILE A 42 -1.50 3.05 -0.40
CA ILE A 42 -2.23 2.08 0.43
C ILE A 42 -1.29 1.53 1.52
N GLY A 43 -1.78 1.45 2.74
CA GLY A 43 -1.05 0.89 3.88
C GLY A 43 -0.01 1.84 4.50
N GLN A 44 0.18 3.04 3.97
CA GLN A 44 1.13 4.00 4.53
C GLN A 44 0.50 5.00 5.51
N SER A 45 -0.83 5.18 5.50
CA SER A 45 -1.54 5.97 6.52
C SER A 45 -1.96 5.10 7.70
N GLN A 46 -1.94 5.65 8.91
CA GLN A 46 -2.41 4.95 10.11
C GLN A 46 -3.84 5.37 10.44
N THR A 47 -4.68 4.38 10.72
CA THR A 47 -6.07 4.57 11.14
C THR A 47 -6.24 4.08 12.58
N TYR A 48 -7.05 4.77 13.35
CA TYR A 48 -7.30 4.49 14.76
C TYR A 48 -8.80 4.36 15.02
N LYS A 49 -9.15 3.45 15.93
CA LYS A 49 -10.50 3.30 16.46
C LYS A 49 -10.53 3.72 17.93
N TYR A 50 -11.55 4.47 18.29
CA TYR A 50 -11.76 4.96 19.65
C TYR A 50 -13.07 4.42 20.22
N ASP A 51 -13.11 4.20 21.53
CA ASP A 51 -14.34 3.90 22.27
C ASP A 51 -15.16 5.19 22.53
N ASP A 52 -16.31 5.03 23.21
CA ASP A 52 -17.20 6.16 23.52
C ASP A 52 -16.59 7.14 24.54
N GLU A 53 -15.57 6.73 25.28
CA GLU A 53 -14.81 7.55 26.21
C GLU A 53 -13.64 8.29 25.52
N GLY A 54 -13.40 8.03 24.23
CA GLY A 54 -12.32 8.62 23.43
C GLY A 54 -10.95 7.96 23.65
N LYS A 55 -10.92 6.76 24.22
CA LYS A 55 -9.70 5.97 24.36
C LYS A 55 -9.48 5.15 23.08
N GLN A 56 -8.25 5.15 22.57
CA GLN A 56 -7.87 4.31 21.46
C GLN A 56 -7.94 2.82 21.86
N ILE A 57 -8.68 2.03 21.08
CA ILE A 57 -8.89 0.60 21.30
C ILE A 57 -8.32 -0.29 20.20
N ALA A 58 -8.11 0.26 19.00
CA ALA A 58 -7.46 -0.45 17.90
C ALA A 58 -6.73 0.52 16.95
N SER A 59 -5.80 -0.01 16.16
CA SER A 59 -5.16 0.73 15.08
C SER A 59 -4.73 -0.21 13.95
N TRP A 60 -4.79 0.28 12.72
CA TRP A 60 -4.38 -0.46 11.51
C TRP A 60 -3.96 0.50 10.41
N ASN A 61 -3.34 -0.03 9.37
CA ASN A 61 -2.88 0.77 8.24
C ASN A 61 -3.59 0.45 6.92
N MET A 62 -4.33 -0.66 6.82
CA MET A 62 -5.04 -1.05 5.60
C MET A 62 -6.42 -1.59 5.92
N LEU A 63 -6.56 -2.87 6.22
CA LEU A 63 -7.82 -3.52 6.54
C LEU A 63 -7.83 -3.97 8.00
N HIS A 64 -8.95 -3.76 8.67
CA HIS A 64 -9.18 -4.25 10.03
C HIS A 64 -10.37 -5.21 10.05
N VAL A 65 -10.15 -6.39 10.62
CA VAL A 65 -11.22 -7.36 10.85
C VAL A 65 -11.68 -7.21 12.29
N ASN A 66 -12.96 -6.91 12.47
CA ASN A 66 -13.55 -6.89 13.80
C ASN A 66 -13.59 -8.30 14.39
N THR A 67 -12.67 -8.60 15.27
CA THR A 67 -12.59 -9.86 16.02
C THR A 67 -13.07 -9.73 17.47
N ASP A 68 -13.63 -8.60 17.85
CA ASP A 68 -14.28 -8.41 19.15
C ASP A 68 -15.68 -9.01 19.15
N PHE A 69 -15.74 -10.33 19.33
CA PHE A 69 -17.00 -11.11 19.35
C PHE A 69 -17.93 -10.70 20.51
N ALA A 70 -17.41 -10.03 21.55
CA ALA A 70 -18.22 -9.52 22.64
C ALA A 70 -19.06 -8.31 22.21
N SER A 71 -18.65 -7.61 21.17
CA SER A 71 -19.38 -6.48 20.58
C SER A 71 -20.51 -6.91 19.64
N TYR A 72 -20.58 -8.19 19.24
CA TYR A 72 -21.54 -8.68 18.26
C TYR A 72 -22.96 -8.69 18.81
N SER A 73 -23.87 -8.07 18.09
CA SER A 73 -25.31 -8.17 18.35
C SER A 73 -25.84 -9.57 18.02
N ILE A 74 -27.06 -9.87 18.46
CA ILE A 74 -27.76 -11.12 18.09
C ILE A 74 -27.90 -11.24 16.56
N ILE A 75 -28.09 -10.11 15.86
CA ILE A 75 -28.22 -10.08 14.40
C ILE A 75 -26.90 -10.44 13.75
N ASP A 76 -25.77 -9.91 14.26
CA ASP A 76 -24.44 -10.21 13.77
C ASP A 76 -24.11 -11.71 13.92
N TRP A 77 -24.42 -12.28 15.07
CA TRP A 77 -24.30 -13.72 15.29
C TRP A 77 -25.15 -14.53 14.31
N VAL A 78 -26.40 -14.13 14.01
CA VAL A 78 -27.24 -14.80 13.02
C VAL A 78 -26.61 -14.74 11.62
N LYS A 79 -26.04 -13.59 11.21
CA LYS A 79 -25.32 -13.46 9.92
C LYS A 79 -24.12 -14.41 9.87
N MET A 80 -23.30 -14.45 10.91
CA MET A 80 -22.12 -15.33 10.98
C MET A 80 -22.49 -16.82 10.98
N ILE A 81 -23.51 -17.23 11.77
CA ILE A 81 -23.98 -18.62 11.81
C ILE A 81 -24.54 -19.05 10.45
N ARG A 82 -25.24 -18.17 9.72
CA ARG A 82 -25.73 -18.47 8.37
C ARG A 82 -24.61 -18.78 7.40
N LEU A 83 -23.52 -17.98 7.40
CA LEU A 83 -22.36 -18.23 6.57
C LEU A 83 -21.74 -19.59 6.89
N VAL A 84 -21.50 -19.87 8.17
CA VAL A 84 -20.89 -21.14 8.61
C VAL A 84 -21.76 -22.34 8.23
N ALA A 85 -23.05 -22.26 8.48
CA ALA A 85 -24.00 -23.32 8.13
C ALA A 85 -24.03 -23.55 6.60
N GLY A 86 -24.03 -22.47 5.82
CA GLY A 86 -23.96 -22.53 4.36
C GLY A 86 -22.70 -23.24 3.86
N LEU A 87 -21.53 -22.90 4.41
CA LEU A 87 -20.25 -23.53 4.05
C LEU A 87 -20.22 -25.02 4.42
N ILE A 88 -20.77 -25.41 5.58
CA ILE A 88 -20.88 -26.81 5.99
C ILE A 88 -21.75 -27.57 5.00
N VAL A 89 -22.90 -27.00 4.59
CA VAL A 89 -23.80 -27.63 3.61
C VAL A 89 -23.11 -27.71 2.25
N THR A 90 -22.42 -26.66 1.80
CA THR A 90 -21.65 -26.65 0.54
C THR A 90 -20.65 -27.82 0.49
N ILE A 91 -19.87 -28.00 1.56
CA ILE A 91 -18.93 -29.12 1.68
C ILE A 91 -19.67 -30.48 1.66
N ALA A 92 -20.77 -30.60 2.41
CA ALA A 92 -21.53 -31.87 2.53
C ALA A 92 -22.21 -32.30 1.22
N VAL A 93 -22.71 -31.35 0.43
CA VAL A 93 -23.40 -31.64 -0.84
C VAL A 93 -22.49 -31.51 -2.07
N GLN A 94 -21.22 -31.10 -1.85
CA GLN A 94 -20.22 -30.85 -2.91
C GLN A 94 -20.71 -29.89 -4.00
N ARG A 95 -21.48 -28.88 -3.59
CA ARG A 95 -22.04 -27.85 -4.45
C ARG A 95 -22.13 -26.55 -3.65
N ASP A 96 -21.77 -25.43 -4.28
CA ASP A 96 -21.97 -24.14 -3.66
C ASP A 96 -23.46 -23.85 -3.45
N VAL A 97 -23.84 -23.58 -2.20
CA VAL A 97 -25.17 -23.20 -1.75
C VAL A 97 -25.18 -21.93 -0.92
N VAL A 98 -24.01 -21.29 -0.77
CA VAL A 98 -23.87 -20.05 -0.04
C VAL A 98 -24.24 -18.90 -0.97
N SER A 99 -25.33 -18.19 -0.65
CA SER A 99 -25.70 -17.03 -1.45
C SER A 99 -24.75 -15.86 -1.20
N GLU A 100 -24.48 -15.07 -2.21
CA GLU A 100 -23.73 -13.81 -2.12
C GLU A 100 -24.24 -12.91 -0.98
N SER A 101 -25.57 -12.82 -0.79
CA SER A 101 -26.17 -12.02 0.31
C SER A 101 -25.81 -12.56 1.69
N THR A 102 -25.59 -13.86 1.85
CA THR A 102 -25.11 -14.46 3.10
C THR A 102 -23.65 -14.07 3.36
N ILE A 103 -22.82 -14.13 2.33
CA ILE A 103 -21.41 -13.71 2.40
C ILE A 103 -21.33 -12.21 2.72
N LYS A 104 -22.08 -11.38 1.97
CA LYS A 104 -22.16 -9.93 2.22
C LYS A 104 -22.53 -9.62 3.66
N GLY A 105 -23.56 -10.27 4.19
CA GLY A 105 -23.99 -10.07 5.57
C GLY A 105 -22.89 -10.38 6.60
N ALA A 106 -22.07 -11.40 6.37
CA ALA A 106 -20.93 -11.71 7.23
C ALA A 106 -19.78 -10.69 7.06
N LEU A 107 -19.49 -10.24 5.82
CA LEU A 107 -18.48 -9.22 5.55
C LEU A 107 -18.85 -7.88 6.22
N GLU A 108 -20.13 -7.49 6.25
CA GLU A 108 -20.59 -6.31 6.97
C GLU A 108 -20.29 -6.37 8.48
N VAL A 109 -20.34 -7.53 9.09
CA VAL A 109 -19.98 -7.71 10.51
C VAL A 109 -18.48 -7.65 10.71
N LEU A 110 -17.73 -8.36 9.87
CA LEU A 110 -16.28 -8.48 9.98
C LEU A 110 -15.57 -7.16 9.68
N PHE A 111 -16.10 -6.37 8.75
CA PHE A 111 -15.49 -5.13 8.28
C PHE A 111 -16.28 -3.88 8.70
N VAL A 112 -17.04 -3.97 9.78
CA VAL A 112 -17.90 -2.88 10.29
C VAL A 112 -17.15 -1.55 10.47
N ASP A 113 -15.85 -1.61 10.78
CA ASP A 113 -15.00 -0.44 10.97
C ASP A 113 -14.65 0.31 9.65
N HIS A 114 -14.96 -0.30 8.51
CA HIS A 114 -14.80 0.30 7.18
C HIS A 114 -16.11 0.71 6.53
N LEU A 115 -17.25 0.38 7.17
CA LEU A 115 -18.57 0.75 6.66
C LEU A 115 -18.91 2.20 6.97
N ARG A 116 -19.73 2.79 6.09
CA ARG A 116 -20.18 4.16 6.22
C ARG A 116 -21.68 4.25 6.41
N ASN A 117 -22.09 5.25 7.16
CA ASN A 117 -23.48 5.69 7.26
C ASN A 117 -23.89 6.45 5.98
N ALA A 118 -25.18 6.67 5.80
CA ALA A 118 -25.71 7.43 4.67
C ALA A 118 -25.20 8.90 4.58
N ASP A 119 -24.71 9.44 5.69
CA ASP A 119 -24.11 10.79 5.75
C ASP A 119 -22.60 10.79 5.45
N GLY A 120 -22.03 9.66 5.03
CA GLY A 120 -20.62 9.49 4.72
C GLY A 120 -19.70 9.25 5.93
N SER A 121 -20.19 9.37 7.17
CA SER A 121 -19.40 9.07 8.35
C SER A 121 -19.16 7.56 8.52
N PHE A 122 -18.07 7.16 9.18
CA PHE A 122 -17.87 5.77 9.53
C PHE A 122 -18.93 5.30 10.55
N VAL A 123 -19.32 4.03 10.47
CA VAL A 123 -20.27 3.42 11.42
C VAL A 123 -19.73 3.47 12.85
N ASN A 124 -18.45 3.22 13.02
CA ASN A 124 -17.73 3.32 14.28
C ASN A 124 -16.89 4.59 14.36
N ASN A 125 -16.37 4.91 15.55
CA ASN A 125 -15.49 6.05 15.76
C ASN A 125 -14.07 5.75 15.24
N VAL A 126 -13.89 5.85 13.92
CA VAL A 126 -12.66 5.56 13.19
C VAL A 126 -12.10 6.85 12.61
N VAL A 127 -10.81 7.09 12.75
CA VAL A 127 -10.12 8.30 12.28
C VAL A 127 -8.79 7.95 11.66
N THR A 128 -8.53 8.49 10.45
CA THR A 128 -7.19 8.58 9.86
C THR A 128 -6.70 10.01 10.06
N PRO A 129 -5.80 10.27 11.02
CA PRO A 129 -5.48 11.64 11.41
C PRO A 129 -4.59 12.34 10.37
N ASN A 130 -4.94 13.57 10.04
CA ASN A 130 -4.04 14.54 9.44
C ASN A 130 -3.49 15.44 10.55
N TYR A 131 -2.18 15.47 10.68
CA TYR A 131 -1.53 16.33 11.66
C TYR A 131 -1.45 17.75 11.12
N PRO A 132 -1.99 18.76 11.84
CA PRO A 132 -2.00 20.15 11.36
C PRO A 132 -0.64 20.83 11.60
N CYS A 133 0.45 20.14 11.33
CA CYS A 133 1.81 20.60 11.55
C CYS A 133 2.79 19.84 10.66
N PRO A 134 4.03 20.37 10.45
CA PRO A 134 5.11 19.61 9.82
C PRO A 134 5.53 18.42 10.69
N ILE A 135 6.36 17.54 10.14
CA ILE A 135 6.80 16.33 10.85
C ILE A 135 7.62 16.64 12.13
N SER A 136 8.18 17.83 12.27
CA SER A 136 8.81 18.30 13.50
C SER A 136 7.84 18.40 14.69
N GLY A 137 6.56 18.63 14.42
CA GLY A 137 5.50 18.70 15.42
C GLY A 137 4.85 17.34 15.76
N TYR A 138 5.28 16.25 15.13
CA TYR A 138 4.75 14.92 15.41
C TYR A 138 5.19 14.43 16.80
N ASN A 139 4.30 13.73 17.51
CA ASN A 139 4.69 12.98 18.68
C ASN A 139 5.59 11.78 18.29
N GLU A 140 6.24 11.16 19.27
CA GLU A 140 7.21 10.09 19.07
C GLU A 140 6.61 8.90 18.27
N ASP A 141 5.38 8.49 18.58
CA ASP A 141 4.69 7.39 17.91
C ASP A 141 4.40 7.70 16.44
N ALA A 142 3.79 8.86 16.17
CA ALA A 142 3.47 9.31 14.82
C ALA A 142 4.75 9.49 13.99
N ARG A 143 5.81 10.04 14.60
CA ARG A 143 7.11 10.20 13.97
C ARG A 143 7.75 8.86 13.64
N GLY A 144 7.71 7.92 14.57
CA GLY A 144 8.21 6.55 14.35
C GLY A 144 7.47 5.84 13.21
N ILE A 145 6.14 6.00 13.12
CA ILE A 145 5.33 5.45 12.02
C ILE A 145 5.74 6.10 10.69
N PHE A 146 5.81 7.43 10.64
CA PHE A 146 6.18 8.16 9.44
C PHE A 146 7.56 7.73 8.92
N ASN A 147 8.59 7.74 9.76
CA ASN A 147 9.97 7.42 9.37
C ASN A 147 10.12 5.97 8.84
N ARG A 148 9.35 5.01 9.37
CA ARG A 148 9.37 3.63 8.86
C ARG A 148 8.74 3.50 7.48
N ARG A 149 7.75 4.34 7.15
CA ARG A 149 6.98 4.26 5.90
C ARG A 149 7.52 5.17 4.81
N ILE A 150 8.12 6.29 5.20
CA ILE A 150 8.67 7.30 4.29
C ILE A 150 10.06 7.69 4.81
N PRO A 151 11.10 6.92 4.47
CA PRO A 151 12.47 7.16 4.96
C PRO A 151 13.09 8.37 4.25
N CYS A 152 12.73 9.59 4.63
CA CYS A 152 13.13 10.84 4.00
C CYS A 152 14.21 11.62 4.77
N GLN A 153 15.05 10.96 5.58
CA GLN A 153 16.06 11.64 6.39
C GLN A 153 17.02 12.49 5.56
N ALA A 154 17.43 12.02 4.36
CA ALA A 154 18.29 12.80 3.47
C ALA A 154 17.63 14.13 3.02
N LEU A 155 16.32 14.13 2.77
CA LEU A 155 15.57 15.35 2.48
C LEU A 155 15.50 16.25 3.72
N VAL A 156 15.18 15.68 4.89
CA VAL A 156 15.07 16.39 6.16
C VAL A 156 16.37 17.09 6.52
N ASP A 157 17.51 16.45 6.33
CA ASP A 157 18.84 17.03 6.62
C ASP A 157 19.13 18.29 5.77
N GLU A 158 18.54 18.37 4.58
CA GLU A 158 18.74 19.49 3.66
C GLU A 158 17.73 20.63 3.88
N ILE A 159 16.44 20.31 3.97
CA ILE A 159 15.38 21.33 4.02
C ILE A 159 14.84 21.59 5.43
N GLY A 160 15.16 20.74 6.40
CA GLY A 160 14.64 20.82 7.77
C GLY A 160 13.25 20.16 7.91
N GLU A 161 12.98 19.65 9.11
CA GLU A 161 11.72 18.97 9.45
C GLU A 161 10.48 19.86 9.34
N ASP A 162 10.65 21.17 9.52
CA ASP A 162 9.59 22.18 9.47
C ASP A 162 9.05 22.40 8.06
N ASN A 163 9.76 21.94 7.02
CA ASN A 163 9.36 22.02 5.63
C ASN A 163 8.85 20.67 5.05
N VAL A 164 8.70 19.65 5.90
CA VAL A 164 8.22 18.32 5.49
C VAL A 164 6.87 18.03 6.12
N TYR A 165 5.89 17.70 5.28
CA TYR A 165 4.51 17.44 5.65
C TYR A 165 4.05 16.09 5.10
N CYS A 166 3.00 15.50 5.69
CA CYS A 166 2.38 14.29 5.19
C CYS A 166 0.86 14.44 5.25
N TYR A 167 0.22 14.34 4.10
CA TYR A 167 -1.24 14.33 4.00
C TYR A 167 -1.73 12.88 4.06
N ASN A 168 -2.24 12.45 5.21
CA ASN A 168 -2.86 11.14 5.38
C ASN A 168 -4.33 11.17 4.96
N TYR A 169 -4.80 10.06 4.39
CA TYR A 169 -6.19 9.89 4.00
C TYR A 169 -6.65 8.44 4.21
N SER A 170 -7.96 8.24 4.33
CA SER A 170 -8.52 6.90 4.39
C SER A 170 -8.73 6.35 2.98
N ILE A 171 -8.26 5.13 2.72
CA ILE A 171 -8.55 4.42 1.46
C ILE A 171 -10.04 4.02 1.37
N PHE A 172 -10.71 3.87 2.52
CA PHE A 172 -12.16 3.63 2.63
C PHE A 172 -12.91 4.95 2.76
N SER A 173 -12.72 5.84 1.80
CA SER A 173 -13.34 7.15 1.76
C SER A 173 -13.82 7.51 0.36
N ASN A 174 -14.34 8.70 0.22
CA ASN A 174 -14.73 9.26 -1.04
C ASN A 174 -13.53 9.93 -1.72
N THR A 175 -13.33 9.69 -3.01
CA THR A 175 -12.19 10.28 -3.74
C THR A 175 -12.25 11.81 -3.79
N PHE A 176 -13.46 12.42 -3.80
CA PHE A 176 -13.62 13.87 -3.72
C PHE A 176 -13.25 14.42 -2.34
N GLU A 177 -13.64 13.74 -1.26
CA GLU A 177 -13.25 14.12 0.10
C GLU A 177 -11.73 14.11 0.28
N ASN A 178 -11.05 13.09 -0.28
CA ASN A 178 -9.59 13.02 -0.21
C ASN A 178 -8.93 14.17 -0.99
N ALA A 179 -9.44 14.51 -2.17
CA ALA A 179 -8.93 15.61 -2.98
C ALA A 179 -9.21 16.99 -2.34
N GLN A 180 -10.43 17.19 -1.81
CA GLN A 180 -10.78 18.40 -1.06
C GLN A 180 -9.94 18.52 0.22
N GLY A 181 -9.78 17.44 0.96
CA GLY A 181 -8.95 17.42 2.15
C GLY A 181 -7.48 17.76 1.85
N LEU A 182 -6.94 17.32 0.71
CA LEU A 182 -5.60 17.72 0.27
C LEU A 182 -5.55 19.23 -0.02
N ASN A 183 -6.55 19.77 -0.72
CA ASN A 183 -6.64 21.21 -0.94
C ASN A 183 -6.68 21.99 0.38
N ASP A 184 -7.54 21.58 1.30
CA ASP A 184 -7.70 22.24 2.60
C ASP A 184 -6.42 22.13 3.44
N TYR A 185 -5.70 21.00 3.34
CA TYR A 185 -4.43 20.81 4.01
C TYR A 185 -3.34 21.76 3.46
N ILE A 186 -3.27 21.91 2.14
CA ILE A 186 -2.35 22.87 1.50
C ILE A 186 -2.69 24.29 1.93
N GLU A 187 -3.93 24.73 1.74
CA GLU A 187 -4.35 26.13 1.94
C GLU A 187 -4.38 26.54 3.42
N ASN A 188 -4.78 25.65 4.34
CA ASN A 188 -5.03 26.00 5.73
C ASN A 188 -3.94 25.52 6.69
N VAL A 189 -3.05 24.60 6.27
CA VAL A 189 -1.97 24.08 7.13
C VAL A 189 -0.61 24.44 6.57
N VAL A 190 -0.27 23.97 5.36
CA VAL A 190 1.10 24.05 4.84
C VAL A 190 1.49 25.49 4.51
N LEU A 191 0.73 26.15 3.64
CA LEU A 191 1.07 27.51 3.18
C LEU A 191 1.08 28.55 4.31
N PRO A 192 0.11 28.56 5.27
CA PRO A 192 0.15 29.52 6.37
C PRO A 192 1.31 29.32 7.35
N GLN A 193 1.78 28.07 7.51
CA GLN A 193 2.87 27.78 8.46
C GLN A 193 4.26 28.05 7.87
N THR A 194 4.42 27.86 6.57
CA THR A 194 5.69 28.04 5.88
C THR A 194 5.87 29.44 5.27
N GLY A 195 4.75 30.15 5.05
CA GLY A 195 4.75 31.40 4.29
C GLY A 195 5.03 31.24 2.80
N SER A 196 5.09 30.01 2.30
CA SER A 196 5.25 29.72 0.88
C SER A 196 3.94 29.92 0.12
N ASP A 197 4.03 30.27 -1.16
CA ASP A 197 2.88 30.34 -2.06
C ASP A 197 2.57 29.02 -2.78
N LYS A 198 3.51 28.07 -2.78
CA LYS A 198 3.45 26.79 -3.47
C LYS A 198 3.97 25.64 -2.61
N VAL A 199 3.66 24.42 -3.01
CA VAL A 199 4.13 23.16 -2.41
C VAL A 199 4.74 22.25 -3.47
N ILE A 200 5.62 21.33 -3.04
CA ILE A 200 6.05 20.17 -3.81
C ILE A 200 5.21 18.98 -3.35
N LEU A 201 4.49 18.33 -4.26
CA LEU A 201 3.72 17.14 -3.98
C LEU A 201 4.53 15.89 -4.32
N VAL A 202 4.61 14.94 -3.38
CA VAL A 202 5.26 13.63 -3.59
C VAL A 202 4.21 12.54 -3.43
N PRO A 203 3.38 12.30 -4.46
CA PRO A 203 2.42 11.20 -4.45
C PRO A 203 3.12 9.85 -4.62
N MET A 204 2.75 8.90 -3.76
CA MET A 204 3.21 7.51 -3.80
C MET A 204 2.04 6.59 -4.11
N SER A 205 2.19 5.67 -5.08
CA SER A 205 1.17 4.66 -5.36
C SER A 205 -0.23 5.29 -5.56
N MET A 206 -1.23 4.86 -4.79
CA MET A 206 -2.60 5.43 -4.78
C MET A 206 -2.62 6.94 -4.44
N GLY A 207 -1.57 7.49 -3.81
CA GLY A 207 -1.46 8.93 -3.58
C GLY A 207 -1.53 9.76 -4.87
N ALA A 208 -1.12 9.18 -6.01
CA ALA A 208 -1.24 9.83 -7.31
C ALA A 208 -2.70 9.97 -7.76
N SER A 209 -3.59 9.03 -7.40
CA SER A 209 -5.01 9.17 -7.68
C SER A 209 -5.65 10.33 -6.89
N VAL A 210 -5.18 10.55 -5.65
CA VAL A 210 -5.62 11.72 -4.84
C VAL A 210 -5.16 13.02 -5.48
N VAL A 211 -3.90 13.10 -5.92
CA VAL A 211 -3.36 14.30 -6.61
C VAL A 211 -4.04 14.52 -7.95
N ASN A 212 -4.27 13.47 -8.76
CA ASN A 212 -4.99 13.59 -10.02
C ASN A 212 -6.41 14.17 -9.81
N ASN A 213 -7.12 13.70 -8.78
CA ASN A 213 -8.44 14.23 -8.48
C ASN A 213 -8.39 15.64 -7.85
N TYR A 214 -7.35 15.96 -7.07
CA TYR A 214 -7.11 17.34 -6.62
C TYR A 214 -6.96 18.30 -7.81
N LEU A 215 -6.14 17.95 -8.80
CA LEU A 215 -5.98 18.75 -10.02
C LEU A 215 -7.25 18.78 -10.87
N ASN A 216 -8.10 17.76 -10.81
CA ASN A 216 -9.40 17.72 -11.47
C ASN A 216 -10.39 18.69 -10.83
N LEU A 217 -10.45 18.76 -9.50
CA LEU A 217 -11.40 19.62 -8.78
C LEU A 217 -10.90 21.05 -8.65
N TYR A 218 -9.61 21.27 -8.59
CA TYR A 218 -8.96 22.57 -8.37
C TYR A 218 -7.94 22.90 -9.46
N PRO A 219 -8.31 22.84 -10.76
CA PRO A 219 -7.36 23.00 -11.87
C PRO A 219 -6.64 24.35 -11.87
N ASP A 220 -7.26 25.34 -11.27
CA ASP A 220 -6.79 26.74 -11.26
C ASP A 220 -6.18 27.19 -9.92
N ALA A 221 -5.98 26.28 -8.98
CA ALA A 221 -5.41 26.63 -7.68
C ALA A 221 -3.99 27.21 -7.78
N GLY A 222 -3.16 26.71 -8.69
CA GLY A 222 -1.81 27.21 -8.96
C GLY A 222 -0.83 27.05 -7.78
N ARG A 223 -1.11 26.12 -6.86
CA ARG A 223 -0.37 25.91 -5.61
C ARG A 223 0.77 24.91 -5.72
N VAL A 224 0.93 24.26 -6.86
CA VAL A 224 1.91 23.18 -7.02
C VAL A 224 3.13 23.68 -7.80
N GLU A 225 4.31 23.65 -7.19
CA GLU A 225 5.58 23.90 -7.86
C GLU A 225 6.06 22.67 -8.62
N LYS A 226 6.07 21.50 -7.93
CA LYS A 226 6.49 20.23 -8.52
C LYS A 226 5.54 19.11 -8.12
N ILE A 227 5.41 18.12 -9.02
CA ILE A 227 4.86 16.80 -8.71
C ILE A 227 5.98 15.79 -8.95
N ILE A 228 6.37 15.08 -7.90
CA ILE A 228 7.40 14.02 -7.97
C ILE A 228 6.69 12.70 -7.68
N SER A 229 6.23 12.05 -8.73
CA SER A 229 5.46 10.79 -8.64
C SER A 229 6.38 9.61 -8.40
N VAL A 230 6.13 8.88 -7.32
CA VAL A 230 6.85 7.66 -6.97
C VAL A 230 5.90 6.47 -7.10
N VAL A 231 6.06 5.65 -8.13
CA VAL A 231 5.20 4.52 -8.51
C VAL A 231 3.70 4.86 -8.47
N GLY A 232 3.34 6.03 -8.98
CA GLY A 232 2.00 6.60 -8.84
C GLY A 232 0.94 5.91 -9.71
N ALA A 233 -0.25 5.63 -9.15
CA ALA A 233 -1.39 5.07 -9.87
C ALA A 233 -2.20 6.17 -10.58
N TRP A 234 -1.64 6.77 -11.63
CA TRP A 234 -2.30 7.87 -12.36
C TRP A 234 -3.53 7.42 -13.15
N GLN A 235 -3.49 6.20 -13.65
CA GLN A 235 -4.57 5.58 -14.43
C GLN A 235 -5.07 4.27 -13.82
N GLY A 236 -4.85 4.06 -12.52
CA GLY A 236 -5.24 2.84 -11.83
C GLY A 236 -4.29 1.68 -12.09
N SER A 237 -4.80 0.45 -11.95
CA SER A 237 -4.08 -0.79 -12.26
C SER A 237 -5.06 -1.89 -12.68
N SER A 238 -4.74 -2.62 -13.75
CA SER A 238 -5.59 -3.67 -14.31
C SER A 238 -5.85 -4.79 -13.31
N VAL A 239 -4.89 -5.13 -12.45
CA VAL A 239 -5.09 -6.15 -11.42
C VAL A 239 -6.19 -5.75 -10.41
N PHE A 240 -6.39 -4.46 -10.15
CA PHE A 240 -7.51 -3.98 -9.33
C PHE A 240 -8.84 -4.07 -10.09
N ALA A 241 -8.85 -3.86 -11.41
CA ALA A 241 -10.04 -4.10 -12.22
C ALA A 241 -10.40 -5.58 -12.21
N ASP A 242 -9.43 -6.47 -12.42
CA ASP A 242 -9.65 -7.93 -12.35
C ASP A 242 -10.19 -8.34 -10.97
N LEU A 243 -9.63 -7.81 -9.88
CA LEU A 243 -10.16 -8.03 -8.54
C LEU A 243 -11.62 -7.56 -8.41
N MET A 244 -11.94 -6.36 -8.90
CA MET A 244 -13.28 -5.79 -8.80
C MET A 244 -14.28 -6.53 -9.66
N LEU A 245 -13.85 -7.04 -10.81
CA LEU A 245 -14.70 -7.78 -11.75
C LEU A 245 -14.75 -9.28 -11.46
N ALA A 246 -13.88 -9.76 -10.57
CA ALA A 246 -13.64 -11.16 -10.29
C ALA A 246 -13.16 -11.94 -11.53
N ASP A 247 -12.28 -11.31 -12.32
CA ASP A 247 -11.68 -11.90 -13.50
C ASP A 247 -10.45 -12.71 -13.07
N PHE A 248 -10.66 -14.01 -12.88
CA PHE A 248 -9.62 -14.93 -12.46
C PHE A 248 -8.93 -15.58 -13.65
N ASP A 249 -7.63 -15.81 -13.54
CA ASP A 249 -6.90 -16.72 -14.42
C ASP A 249 -7.56 -18.13 -14.41
N GLU A 250 -7.53 -18.83 -15.56
CA GLU A 250 -8.12 -20.17 -15.68
C GLU A 250 -7.52 -21.20 -14.72
N ASN A 251 -6.31 -20.94 -14.22
CA ASN A 251 -5.61 -21.76 -13.23
C ASN A 251 -5.82 -21.29 -11.78
N ALA A 252 -6.58 -20.22 -11.54
CA ALA A 252 -6.82 -19.70 -10.19
C ALA A 252 -7.32 -20.76 -9.21
N PRO A 253 -8.26 -21.68 -9.59
CA PRO A 253 -8.65 -22.76 -8.70
C PRO A 253 -7.52 -23.73 -8.37
N ASP A 254 -6.59 -23.97 -9.29
CA ASP A 254 -5.42 -24.84 -9.03
C ASP A 254 -4.48 -24.21 -8.00
N LEU A 255 -4.37 -22.90 -7.98
CA LEU A 255 -3.60 -22.16 -6.98
C LEU A 255 -4.18 -22.31 -5.56
N VAL A 256 -5.51 -22.42 -5.43
CA VAL A 256 -6.16 -22.69 -4.13
C VAL A 256 -5.79 -24.07 -3.57
N TYR A 257 -5.39 -25.01 -4.44
CA TYR A 257 -4.94 -26.35 -4.03
C TYR A 257 -3.45 -26.43 -3.72
N THR A 258 -2.69 -25.38 -3.94
CA THR A 258 -1.24 -25.31 -3.68
C THR A 258 -0.94 -24.60 -2.35
N ASP A 259 0.33 -24.63 -1.93
CA ASP A 259 0.82 -23.86 -0.78
C ASP A 259 0.77 -22.32 -1.00
N ALA A 260 0.34 -21.87 -2.19
CA ALA A 260 0.12 -20.46 -2.49
C ALA A 260 -0.86 -19.80 -1.50
N ILE A 261 -1.88 -20.53 -1.00
CA ILE A 261 -2.74 -20.03 0.10
C ILE A 261 -1.94 -19.73 1.38
N GLN A 262 -0.84 -20.43 1.67
CA GLN A 262 0.01 -20.10 2.81
C GLN A 262 0.83 -18.83 2.57
N GLN A 263 1.08 -18.48 1.31
CA GLN A 263 1.76 -17.24 0.93
C GLN A 263 0.85 -16.01 1.08
N ILE A 264 -0.47 -16.23 1.13
CA ILE A 264 -1.45 -15.18 1.36
C ILE A 264 -1.64 -14.83 2.86
N GLY A 265 -0.66 -15.05 3.76
CA GLY A 265 -0.64 -14.58 5.17
C GLY A 265 -1.68 -15.20 6.11
N VAL A 266 -2.37 -16.28 5.69
CA VAL A 266 -3.11 -17.11 6.63
C VAL A 266 -2.14 -17.99 7.42
N ASP A 267 -2.41 -18.15 8.70
CA ASP A 267 -1.63 -19.12 9.49
C ASP A 267 -1.71 -20.52 8.84
N ALA A 268 -0.66 -21.31 9.03
CA ALA A 268 -0.51 -22.61 8.36
C ALA A 268 -1.70 -23.57 8.60
N MET A 269 -2.36 -23.46 9.75
CA MET A 269 -3.54 -24.28 10.07
C MET A 269 -4.75 -23.83 9.25
N THR A 270 -5.00 -22.52 9.16
CA THR A 270 -6.08 -21.95 8.38
C THR A 270 -5.88 -22.23 6.88
N GLY A 271 -4.67 -22.06 6.35
CA GLY A 271 -4.32 -22.40 4.98
C GLY A 271 -4.54 -23.86 4.64
N SER A 272 -4.16 -24.78 5.56
CA SER A 272 -4.40 -26.20 5.40
C SER A 272 -5.88 -26.56 5.39
N LEU A 273 -6.70 -25.90 6.22
CA LEU A 273 -8.15 -26.12 6.24
C LEU A 273 -8.83 -25.63 4.96
N ILE A 274 -8.43 -24.48 4.41
CA ILE A 274 -8.90 -23.97 3.13
C ILE A 274 -8.53 -24.95 2.00
N ASN A 275 -7.29 -25.44 1.97
CA ASN A 275 -6.84 -26.43 1.00
C ASN A 275 -7.65 -27.73 1.08
N ILE A 276 -7.95 -28.22 2.28
CA ILE A 276 -8.76 -29.43 2.47
C ILE A 276 -10.19 -29.18 1.98
N ALA A 277 -10.80 -28.06 2.35
CA ALA A 277 -12.16 -27.70 1.91
C ALA A 277 -12.23 -27.56 0.38
N ALA A 278 -11.25 -26.88 -0.23
CA ALA A 278 -11.17 -26.75 -1.68
C ALA A 278 -11.02 -28.10 -2.40
N ARG A 279 -10.24 -29.05 -1.83
CA ARG A 279 -10.06 -30.39 -2.43
C ARG A 279 -11.29 -31.28 -2.36
N ILE A 280 -12.24 -30.98 -1.48
CA ILE A 280 -13.51 -31.72 -1.37
C ILE A 280 -14.49 -31.19 -2.41
N LEU A 281 -14.43 -29.93 -2.79
CA LEU A 281 -15.35 -29.33 -3.75
C LEU A 281 -14.89 -29.58 -5.19
N PRO A 282 -15.83 -29.77 -6.14
CA PRO A 282 -15.53 -29.70 -7.57
C PRO A 282 -14.90 -28.32 -7.92
N LYS A 283 -13.95 -28.28 -8.86
CA LYS A 283 -13.26 -27.06 -9.28
C LYS A 283 -14.24 -25.93 -9.60
N GLN A 284 -15.28 -26.22 -10.38
CA GLN A 284 -16.33 -25.23 -10.73
C GLN A 284 -17.02 -24.61 -9.50
N GLU A 285 -17.23 -25.38 -8.44
CA GLU A 285 -17.89 -24.89 -7.23
C GLU A 285 -16.94 -24.01 -6.40
N VAL A 286 -15.63 -24.26 -6.48
CA VAL A 286 -14.60 -23.37 -5.90
C VAL A 286 -14.59 -22.03 -6.65
N ASP A 287 -14.68 -22.05 -7.99
CA ASP A 287 -14.77 -20.83 -8.80
C ASP A 287 -16.01 -20.03 -8.44
N ASN A 288 -17.17 -20.67 -8.37
CA ASN A 288 -18.43 -20.02 -8.01
C ASN A 288 -18.32 -19.33 -6.64
N LEU A 289 -17.78 -20.06 -5.65
CA LEU A 289 -17.60 -19.52 -4.30
C LEU A 289 -16.60 -18.36 -4.25
N LEU A 290 -15.49 -18.45 -4.99
CA LEU A 290 -14.52 -17.34 -5.09
C LEU A 290 -15.17 -16.12 -5.73
N TYR A 291 -15.92 -16.31 -6.82
CA TYR A 291 -16.65 -15.23 -7.49
C TYR A 291 -17.64 -14.55 -6.53
N ASP A 292 -18.44 -15.32 -5.79
CA ASP A 292 -19.42 -14.78 -4.84
C ASP A 292 -18.76 -14.05 -3.67
N ILE A 293 -17.61 -14.54 -3.19
CA ILE A 293 -16.82 -13.87 -2.14
C ILE A 293 -16.31 -12.51 -2.62
N ILE A 294 -15.70 -12.47 -3.81
CA ILE A 294 -15.17 -11.21 -4.37
C ILE A 294 -16.30 -10.25 -4.69
N SER A 295 -17.38 -10.72 -5.31
CA SER A 295 -18.55 -9.88 -5.61
C SER A 295 -19.14 -9.27 -4.34
N ALA A 296 -19.32 -10.07 -3.29
CA ALA A 296 -19.80 -9.59 -1.99
C ALA A 296 -18.82 -8.57 -1.35
N PHE A 297 -17.51 -8.83 -1.47
CA PHE A 297 -16.47 -7.92 -0.98
C PHE A 297 -16.52 -6.57 -1.72
N VAL A 298 -16.59 -6.58 -3.04
CA VAL A 298 -16.70 -5.38 -3.88
C VAL A 298 -17.94 -4.58 -3.51
N LYS A 299 -19.11 -5.21 -3.40
CA LYS A 299 -20.37 -4.57 -3.02
C LYS A 299 -20.36 -4.02 -1.58
N THR A 300 -19.60 -4.65 -0.69
CA THR A 300 -19.55 -4.24 0.73
C THR A 300 -18.54 -3.12 0.98
N LEU A 301 -17.35 -3.19 0.36
CA LEU A 301 -16.22 -2.34 0.72
C LEU A 301 -15.74 -1.43 -0.41
N ILE A 302 -15.85 -1.83 -1.69
CA ILE A 302 -15.34 -1.02 -2.80
C ILE A 302 -16.41 -0.06 -3.30
N VAL A 303 -17.61 -0.55 -3.60
CA VAL A 303 -18.69 0.28 -4.14
C VAL A 303 -19.04 1.48 -3.25
N PRO A 304 -19.12 1.36 -1.90
CA PRO A 304 -19.36 2.51 -1.05
C PRO A 304 -18.18 3.50 -0.94
N ASN A 305 -16.99 3.11 -1.41
CA ASN A 305 -15.75 3.86 -1.22
C ASN A 305 -15.10 4.23 -2.57
N THR A 306 -15.54 5.35 -3.17
CA THR A 306 -15.07 5.79 -4.49
C THR A 306 -13.56 5.99 -4.57
N SER A 307 -12.89 6.13 -3.43
CA SER A 307 -11.43 6.19 -3.34
C SER A 307 -10.79 4.89 -3.85
N LEU A 308 -11.37 3.72 -3.54
CA LEU A 308 -10.89 2.43 -4.08
C LEU A 308 -11.26 2.25 -5.56
N ILE A 309 -12.44 2.75 -5.99
CA ILE A 309 -12.83 2.71 -7.40
C ILE A 309 -11.83 3.49 -8.28
N SER A 310 -11.15 4.49 -7.71
CA SER A 310 -10.11 5.24 -8.42
C SER A 310 -8.91 4.39 -8.88
N LEU A 311 -8.78 3.17 -8.39
CA LEU A 311 -7.77 2.21 -8.86
C LEU A 311 -8.23 1.38 -10.07
N CYS A 312 -9.50 1.46 -10.45
CA CYS A 312 -9.99 0.86 -11.71
C CYS A 312 -9.45 1.68 -12.90
N PRO A 313 -8.76 1.06 -13.86
CA PRO A 313 -8.32 1.76 -15.06
C PRO A 313 -9.49 2.28 -15.89
N PRO A 314 -9.32 3.40 -16.62
CA PRO A 314 -10.42 4.06 -17.33
C PRO A 314 -10.99 3.23 -18.50
N ASP A 315 -10.26 2.29 -19.04
CA ASP A 315 -10.69 1.36 -20.09
C ASP A 315 -11.53 0.20 -19.55
N ARG A 316 -11.39 -0.18 -18.27
CA ARG A 316 -12.18 -1.21 -17.59
C ARG A 316 -13.33 -0.61 -16.75
N TYR A 317 -13.36 0.70 -16.59
CA TYR A 317 -14.32 1.37 -15.72
C TYR A 317 -15.79 1.16 -16.14
N GLU A 318 -16.09 1.21 -17.43
CA GLU A 318 -17.48 1.06 -17.91
C GLU A 318 -18.04 -0.34 -17.55
N GLU A 319 -17.21 -1.37 -17.67
CA GLU A 319 -17.58 -2.73 -17.27
C GLU A 319 -17.87 -2.83 -15.76
N PHE A 320 -17.04 -2.20 -14.94
CA PHE A 320 -17.26 -2.11 -13.49
C PHE A 320 -18.56 -1.34 -13.17
N ALA A 321 -18.78 -0.20 -13.81
CA ALA A 321 -19.96 0.63 -13.58
C ALA A 321 -21.26 -0.09 -14.01
N ASP A 322 -21.24 -0.81 -15.13
CA ASP A 322 -22.37 -1.62 -15.60
C ASP A 322 -22.69 -2.77 -14.64
N LYS A 323 -21.66 -3.36 -14.02
CA LYS A 323 -21.85 -4.48 -13.09
C LYS A 323 -22.32 -4.04 -11.70
N TYR A 324 -21.82 -2.92 -11.17
CA TYR A 324 -21.97 -2.58 -9.76
C TYR A 324 -22.63 -1.23 -9.46
N LEU A 325 -22.67 -0.29 -10.41
CA LEU A 325 -23.16 1.08 -10.17
C LEU A 325 -24.51 1.35 -10.84
N GLN A 326 -25.30 0.30 -11.07
CA GLN A 326 -26.65 0.43 -11.60
C GLN A 326 -27.65 0.64 -10.46
N GLY A 327 -28.71 1.43 -10.72
CA GLY A 327 -29.76 1.73 -9.75
C GLY A 327 -29.67 3.12 -9.13
N GLU A 328 -30.80 3.59 -8.60
CA GLU A 328 -30.94 4.93 -8.02
C GLU A 328 -30.06 5.13 -6.77
N GLU A 329 -29.82 4.04 -6.01
CA GLU A 329 -29.00 4.04 -4.81
C GLU A 329 -27.52 4.31 -5.08
N HIS A 330 -27.05 4.13 -6.31
CA HIS A 330 -25.66 4.37 -6.70
C HIS A 330 -25.45 5.66 -7.48
N THR A 331 -26.48 6.50 -7.65
CA THR A 331 -26.43 7.70 -8.50
C THR A 331 -25.27 8.63 -8.12
N GLU A 332 -25.08 8.91 -6.84
CA GLU A 332 -23.99 9.79 -6.37
C GLU A 332 -22.62 9.12 -6.52
N THR A 333 -22.47 7.87 -6.08
CA THR A 333 -21.26 7.08 -6.24
C THR A 333 -20.83 7.00 -7.71
N LYS A 334 -21.80 6.72 -8.60
CA LYS A 334 -21.54 6.65 -10.05
C LYS A 334 -21.10 8.01 -10.60
N ALA A 335 -21.75 9.10 -10.25
CA ALA A 335 -21.38 10.44 -10.73
C ALA A 335 -19.94 10.82 -10.32
N GLN A 336 -19.54 10.47 -9.12
CA GLN A 336 -18.17 10.69 -8.65
C GLN A 336 -17.17 9.79 -9.39
N ALA A 337 -17.48 8.51 -9.52
CA ALA A 337 -16.63 7.56 -10.23
C ALA A 337 -16.49 7.91 -11.72
N ASP A 338 -17.58 8.29 -12.40
CA ASP A 338 -17.58 8.79 -13.79
C ASP A 338 -16.65 10.02 -13.96
N SER A 339 -16.75 10.98 -13.03
CA SER A 339 -15.89 12.17 -13.04
C SER A 339 -14.41 11.80 -12.87
N TYR A 340 -14.11 10.86 -11.98
CA TYR A 340 -12.74 10.44 -11.77
C TYR A 340 -12.20 9.59 -12.95
N ALA A 341 -12.98 8.68 -13.50
CA ALA A 341 -12.61 7.92 -14.69
C ALA A 341 -12.31 8.84 -15.89
N LYS A 342 -13.09 9.93 -16.02
CA LYS A 342 -12.76 11.00 -16.96
C LYS A 342 -11.41 11.66 -16.64
N ALA A 343 -11.16 11.96 -15.36
CA ALA A 343 -9.89 12.54 -14.94
C ALA A 343 -8.68 11.62 -15.24
N GLN A 344 -8.85 10.31 -15.18
CA GLN A 344 -7.81 9.34 -15.58
C GLN A 344 -7.58 9.35 -17.10
N ARG A 345 -8.63 9.42 -17.91
CA ARG A 345 -8.50 9.53 -19.39
C ARG A 345 -7.78 10.80 -19.80
N GLU A 346 -8.04 11.91 -19.12
CA GLU A 346 -7.50 13.24 -19.40
C GLU A 346 -6.25 13.58 -18.56
N VAL A 347 -5.52 12.58 -18.06
CA VAL A 347 -4.37 12.83 -17.18
C VAL A 347 -3.28 13.61 -17.88
N LYS A 348 -3.03 13.35 -19.18
CA LYS A 348 -2.04 14.06 -19.99
C LYS A 348 -2.36 15.53 -20.07
N GLU A 349 -3.54 15.86 -20.58
CA GLU A 349 -4.00 17.22 -20.79
C GLU A 349 -4.03 18.02 -19.48
N ARG A 350 -4.38 17.37 -18.38
CA ARG A 350 -4.40 17.98 -17.04
C ARG A 350 -3.01 18.32 -16.53
N LEU A 351 -2.06 17.39 -16.67
CA LEU A 351 -0.68 17.61 -16.26
C LEU A 351 -0.01 18.67 -17.15
N GLU A 352 -0.21 18.61 -18.47
CA GLU A 352 0.26 19.64 -19.41
C GLU A 352 -0.33 21.02 -19.07
N TYR A 353 -1.62 21.10 -18.73
CA TYR A 353 -2.25 22.35 -18.28
C TYR A 353 -1.56 22.95 -17.04
N GLN A 354 -1.22 22.14 -16.05
CA GLN A 354 -0.50 22.61 -14.87
C GLN A 354 0.89 23.12 -15.23
N GLN A 355 1.58 22.43 -16.14
CA GLN A 355 2.91 22.83 -16.62
C GLN A 355 2.85 24.13 -17.40
N GLU A 356 1.94 24.23 -18.37
CA GLU A 356 1.83 25.41 -19.25
C GLU A 356 1.35 26.66 -18.52
N LYS A 357 0.35 26.51 -17.64
CA LYS A 357 -0.28 27.65 -16.97
C LYS A 357 0.45 28.14 -15.74
N PHE A 358 0.97 27.21 -14.93
CA PHE A 358 1.54 27.53 -13.61
C PHE A 358 3.04 27.26 -13.51
N GLY A 359 3.64 26.65 -14.54
CA GLY A 359 5.04 26.25 -14.55
C GLY A 359 5.32 25.06 -13.63
N THR A 360 4.31 24.24 -13.34
CA THR A 360 4.48 23.05 -12.50
C THR A 360 5.44 22.06 -13.15
N GLU A 361 6.49 21.68 -12.46
CA GLU A 361 7.45 20.68 -12.94
C GLU A 361 6.95 19.27 -12.60
N LEU A 362 7.09 18.34 -13.55
CA LEU A 362 6.50 17.00 -13.47
C LEU A 362 7.58 15.93 -13.59
N TYR A 363 7.64 15.02 -12.62
CA TYR A 363 8.67 13.99 -12.52
C TYR A 363 8.06 12.64 -12.16
N PHE A 364 8.57 11.54 -12.78
CA PHE A 364 8.05 10.20 -12.58
C PHE A 364 9.18 9.22 -12.31
N ILE A 365 9.01 8.38 -11.29
CA ILE A 365 9.94 7.32 -10.90
C ILE A 365 9.13 6.03 -10.86
N ALA A 366 9.49 5.06 -11.71
CA ALA A 366 8.69 3.87 -11.97
C ALA A 366 9.52 2.59 -11.93
N GLY A 367 8.96 1.52 -11.36
CA GLY A 367 9.44 0.15 -11.53
C GLY A 367 8.83 -0.49 -12.77
N TYR A 368 9.53 -1.44 -13.40
CA TYR A 368 9.04 -2.15 -14.58
C TYR A 368 9.65 -3.54 -14.73
N ASN A 369 9.19 -4.30 -15.74
CA ASN A 369 9.63 -5.63 -16.12
C ASN A 369 9.32 -6.73 -15.08
N LEU A 370 8.19 -6.58 -14.41
CA LEU A 370 7.57 -7.60 -13.55
C LEU A 370 6.11 -7.80 -13.99
N GLY A 371 5.64 -9.05 -13.98
CA GLY A 371 4.22 -9.36 -14.00
C GLY A 371 3.58 -9.08 -12.64
N PHE A 372 2.27 -9.03 -12.56
CA PHE A 372 1.57 -8.85 -11.29
C PHE A 372 1.91 -9.98 -10.30
N GLY A 373 2.25 -9.60 -9.07
CA GLY A 373 2.68 -10.54 -8.03
C GLY A 373 3.99 -11.28 -8.33
N GLY A 374 4.80 -10.77 -9.27
CA GLY A 374 5.90 -11.49 -9.91
C GLY A 374 7.22 -11.59 -9.15
N GLY A 375 7.41 -10.94 -7.99
CA GLY A 375 8.77 -10.83 -7.51
C GLY A 375 8.99 -10.82 -6.00
N SER A 376 8.37 -9.91 -5.25
CA SER A 376 8.65 -9.74 -3.81
C SER A 376 8.09 -10.88 -2.94
N GLY A 377 7.06 -11.56 -3.43
CA GLY A 377 6.23 -12.50 -2.66
C GLY A 377 5.17 -11.81 -1.79
N ASP A 378 5.23 -10.49 -1.65
CA ASP A 378 4.28 -9.72 -0.84
C ASP A 378 2.93 -9.54 -1.58
N PHE A 379 2.94 -9.66 -2.92
CA PHE A 379 1.77 -9.50 -3.79
C PHE A 379 1.43 -10.77 -4.58
N GLY A 380 1.89 -11.93 -4.11
CA GLY A 380 1.71 -13.23 -4.78
C GLY A 380 0.26 -13.58 -5.11
N PHE A 381 -0.70 -12.99 -4.41
CA PHE A 381 -2.11 -13.07 -4.66
C PHE A 381 -2.52 -12.53 -6.05
N PHE A 382 -1.83 -11.52 -6.58
CA PHE A 382 -2.13 -10.96 -7.90
C PHE A 382 -1.89 -11.94 -9.07
N LYS A 383 -1.21 -13.06 -8.83
CA LYS A 383 -1.07 -14.16 -9.80
C LYS A 383 -2.36 -14.92 -10.09
N PHE A 384 -3.41 -14.71 -9.30
CA PHE A 384 -4.71 -15.35 -9.51
C PHE A 384 -5.57 -14.66 -10.58
N PHE A 385 -5.15 -13.47 -11.06
CA PHE A 385 -5.94 -12.65 -11.98
C PHE A 385 -5.44 -12.75 -13.42
N GLU A 386 -6.37 -12.54 -14.37
CA GLU A 386 -6.18 -12.80 -15.80
C GLU A 386 -5.05 -11.97 -16.43
N THR A 387 -4.90 -10.71 -16.02
CA THR A 387 -3.95 -9.79 -16.67
C THR A 387 -2.49 -9.99 -16.25
N GLN A 388 -2.20 -10.90 -15.34
CA GLN A 388 -0.86 -11.08 -14.76
C GLN A 388 0.25 -11.37 -15.80
N ASP A 389 -0.06 -12.14 -16.85
CA ASP A 389 0.91 -12.59 -17.87
C ASP A 389 1.01 -11.62 -19.07
N THR A 390 0.12 -10.62 -19.17
CA THR A 390 0.07 -9.68 -20.29
C THR A 390 0.62 -8.30 -19.94
N THR A 391 0.98 -8.08 -18.69
CA THR A 391 1.40 -6.78 -18.16
C THR A 391 2.91 -6.62 -18.08
N ASN A 392 3.32 -5.36 -17.93
CA ASN A 392 4.65 -4.94 -17.52
C ASN A 392 4.48 -3.90 -16.41
N SER A 393 4.87 -4.26 -15.21
CA SER A 393 4.54 -3.52 -14.00
C SER A 393 5.69 -3.51 -12.99
N ASP A 394 5.43 -2.89 -11.85
CA ASP A 394 6.23 -2.98 -10.62
C ASP A 394 5.69 -4.05 -9.63
N GLU A 395 4.96 -5.05 -10.11
CA GLU A 395 4.15 -6.09 -9.44
C GLU A 395 2.71 -5.68 -9.11
N VAL A 396 2.41 -4.39 -9.05
CA VAL A 396 1.12 -3.86 -8.55
C VAL A 396 0.47 -2.90 -9.55
N ILE A 397 1.26 -2.06 -10.21
CA ILE A 397 0.78 -1.03 -11.13
C ILE A 397 1.57 -1.10 -12.42
N GLU A 398 0.88 -1.08 -13.56
CA GLU A 398 1.49 -1.08 -14.88
C GLU A 398 2.34 0.15 -15.11
N ILE A 399 3.39 -0.03 -15.90
CA ILE A 399 4.31 1.03 -16.29
C ILE A 399 3.58 2.18 -17.02
N SER A 400 2.54 1.90 -17.79
CA SER A 400 1.72 2.93 -18.46
C SER A 400 0.95 3.83 -17.49
N SER A 401 0.72 3.38 -16.25
CA SER A 401 0.08 4.16 -15.18
C SER A 401 1.12 4.85 -14.29
N THR A 402 2.23 4.17 -13.92
CA THR A 402 3.27 4.77 -13.07
C THR A 402 4.14 5.78 -13.83
N ALA A 403 4.32 5.59 -15.13
CA ALA A 403 4.96 6.51 -16.08
C ALA A 403 4.01 6.74 -17.27
N PRO A 404 3.03 7.65 -17.13
CA PRO A 404 1.92 7.78 -18.08
C PRO A 404 2.36 7.94 -19.52
N GLY A 405 1.75 7.15 -20.41
CA GLY A 405 2.03 7.12 -21.84
C GLY A 405 3.12 6.13 -22.27
N THR A 406 3.91 5.58 -21.34
CA THR A 406 4.98 4.60 -21.69
C THR A 406 4.39 3.34 -22.29
N SER A 407 4.77 3.03 -23.54
CA SER A 407 4.42 1.78 -24.21
C SER A 407 5.29 0.62 -23.73
N TYR A 408 4.72 -0.59 -23.72
CA TYR A 408 5.41 -1.77 -23.22
C TYR A 408 4.99 -3.05 -23.94
N VAL A 409 5.80 -4.10 -23.78
CA VAL A 409 5.45 -5.49 -24.04
C VAL A 409 5.45 -6.27 -22.71
N PRO A 410 4.80 -7.44 -22.63
CA PRO A 410 4.72 -8.21 -21.39
C PRO A 410 6.09 -8.42 -20.73
N ALA A 411 6.11 -8.40 -19.40
CA ALA A 411 7.34 -8.56 -18.63
C ALA A 411 8.12 -9.82 -19.05
N GLY A 412 9.43 -9.67 -19.16
CA GLY A 412 10.31 -10.75 -19.63
C GLY A 412 10.31 -10.98 -21.13
N THR A 413 9.57 -10.18 -21.91
CA THR A 413 9.60 -10.18 -23.38
C THR A 413 10.24 -8.90 -23.92
N SER A 414 10.43 -8.80 -25.22
CA SER A 414 11.06 -7.66 -25.89
C SER A 414 10.27 -7.24 -27.12
N PHE A 415 10.27 -5.96 -27.45
CA PHE A 415 9.84 -5.50 -28.78
C PHE A 415 10.64 -6.20 -29.88
N SER A 416 10.12 -6.20 -31.11
CA SER A 416 10.82 -6.77 -32.24
C SER A 416 12.13 -6.01 -32.56
N ASP A 417 13.10 -6.71 -33.15
CA ASP A 417 14.36 -6.10 -33.57
C ASP A 417 14.14 -4.91 -34.51
N GLU A 418 13.11 -4.96 -35.38
CA GLU A 418 12.74 -3.88 -36.30
C GLU A 418 12.27 -2.65 -35.53
N TYR A 419 11.42 -2.84 -34.50
CA TYR A 419 10.94 -1.76 -33.63
C TYR A 419 12.10 -1.11 -32.86
N ILE A 420 12.99 -1.93 -32.29
CA ILE A 420 14.14 -1.45 -31.51
C ILE A 420 15.15 -0.70 -32.39
N ALA A 421 15.28 -1.10 -33.64
CA ALA A 421 16.22 -0.48 -34.58
C ALA A 421 15.72 0.87 -35.12
N ASP A 422 14.46 1.21 -34.96
CA ASP A 422 13.93 2.50 -35.42
C ASP A 422 14.43 3.62 -34.48
N PRO A 423 15.15 4.62 -35.00
CA PRO A 423 15.75 5.69 -34.20
C PRO A 423 14.69 6.66 -33.58
N SER A 424 13.42 6.54 -33.94
CA SER A 424 12.34 7.30 -33.32
C SER A 424 11.89 6.72 -31.96
N HIS A 425 12.30 5.48 -31.65
CA HIS A 425 12.02 4.80 -30.40
C HIS A 425 13.20 4.87 -29.42
N HIS A 426 12.90 5.06 -28.16
CA HIS A 426 13.88 5.01 -27.06
C HIS A 426 13.59 3.81 -26.16
N VAL A 427 13.91 2.64 -26.69
CA VAL A 427 13.61 1.37 -26.03
C VAL A 427 14.61 1.10 -24.90
N SER A 428 14.11 0.54 -23.78
CA SER A 428 14.93 0.14 -22.64
C SER A 428 16.00 -0.90 -23.02
N PRO A 429 17.10 -1.02 -22.25
CA PRO A 429 18.17 -1.99 -22.56
C PRO A 429 17.72 -3.45 -22.63
N ASP A 430 16.63 -3.81 -21.93
CA ASP A 430 16.01 -5.14 -21.95
C ASP A 430 14.95 -5.31 -23.04
N GLY A 431 14.64 -4.24 -23.77
CA GLY A 431 13.71 -4.25 -24.88
C GLY A 431 12.23 -4.21 -24.52
N SER A 432 11.87 -4.05 -23.25
CA SER A 432 10.50 -4.28 -22.79
C SER A 432 9.61 -3.02 -22.71
N ILE A 433 10.19 -1.83 -22.67
CA ILE A 433 9.46 -0.55 -22.65
C ILE A 433 10.06 0.44 -23.65
N ASP A 434 9.20 1.35 -24.17
CA ASP A 434 9.61 2.47 -25.04
C ASP A 434 9.31 3.79 -24.35
N THR A 435 10.36 4.50 -23.94
CA THR A 435 10.25 5.76 -23.22
C THR A 435 9.92 6.94 -24.12
N SER A 436 10.13 6.84 -25.43
CA SER A 436 9.76 7.89 -26.40
C SER A 436 8.25 8.16 -26.42
N THR A 437 7.44 7.21 -25.97
CA THR A 437 5.98 7.33 -25.88
C THR A 437 5.49 7.95 -24.58
N ALA A 438 6.36 8.02 -23.54
CA ALA A 438 6.03 8.63 -22.26
C ALA A 438 5.66 10.11 -22.43
N TYR A 439 4.64 10.58 -21.71
CA TYR A 439 4.20 11.99 -21.80
C TYR A 439 5.29 12.97 -21.36
N PHE A 440 6.14 12.55 -20.43
CA PHE A 440 7.21 13.37 -19.85
C PHE A 440 8.56 12.62 -19.87
N GLU A 441 8.99 12.17 -21.04
CA GLU A 441 10.16 11.33 -21.25
C GLU A 441 11.41 11.85 -20.53
N LYS A 442 11.69 13.17 -20.63
CA LYS A 442 12.91 13.77 -20.09
C LYS A 442 12.96 13.88 -18.57
N THR A 443 11.84 13.65 -17.91
CA THR A 443 11.69 13.73 -16.45
C THR A 443 11.13 12.43 -15.87
N THR A 444 11.35 11.30 -16.59
CA THR A 444 10.90 9.96 -16.16
C THR A 444 12.09 9.02 -16.04
N TRP A 445 12.23 8.34 -14.90
CA TRP A 445 13.25 7.34 -14.61
C TRP A 445 12.63 5.98 -14.36
N TYR A 446 13.30 4.93 -14.82
CA TYR A 446 12.82 3.57 -14.84
C TYR A 446 13.79 2.62 -14.12
N PHE A 447 13.26 1.75 -13.27
CA PHE A 447 14.01 0.78 -12.49
C PHE A 447 13.60 -0.64 -12.89
N ASN A 448 14.48 -1.35 -13.62
CA ASN A 448 14.21 -2.69 -14.13
C ASN A 448 14.06 -3.69 -12.99
N LYS A 449 12.99 -4.48 -13.01
CA LYS A 449 12.62 -5.47 -11.97
C LYS A 449 12.51 -4.89 -10.56
N GLN A 450 12.22 -3.61 -10.46
CA GLN A 450 11.98 -2.95 -9.18
C GLN A 450 10.55 -3.20 -8.72
N TYR A 451 10.42 -3.67 -7.49
CA TYR A 451 9.15 -3.89 -6.81
C TYR A 451 8.47 -2.58 -6.45
N HIS A 452 7.14 -2.67 -6.28
CA HIS A 452 6.30 -1.52 -5.93
C HIS A 452 6.76 -0.80 -4.64
N GLU A 453 7.29 -1.51 -3.65
CA GLU A 453 7.87 -0.90 -2.44
C GLU A 453 9.22 -0.24 -2.71
N LEU A 454 9.20 0.91 -3.39
CA LEU A 454 10.40 1.74 -3.63
C LEU A 454 11.04 2.31 -2.37
N THR A 455 10.36 2.29 -1.23
CA THR A 455 10.92 2.71 0.07
C THR A 455 12.17 1.92 0.47
N ASN A 456 12.38 0.75 -0.13
CA ASN A 456 13.58 -0.08 0.03
C ASN A 456 14.66 0.17 -1.05
N ASN A 457 14.45 1.14 -1.94
CA ASN A 457 15.43 1.58 -2.93
C ASN A 457 15.87 3.03 -2.63
N ASN A 458 16.96 3.16 -1.88
CA ASN A 458 17.48 4.48 -1.52
C ASN A 458 17.91 5.32 -2.72
N ILE A 459 18.29 4.71 -3.85
CA ILE A 459 18.67 5.44 -5.08
C ILE A 459 17.43 6.14 -5.67
N ALA A 460 16.31 5.41 -5.79
CA ALA A 460 15.05 5.97 -6.27
C ALA A 460 14.52 7.08 -5.35
N LEU A 461 14.63 6.89 -4.03
CA LEU A 461 14.22 7.90 -3.06
C LEU A 461 15.15 9.12 -3.07
N ASN A 462 16.46 8.92 -3.11
CA ASN A 462 17.42 10.02 -3.19
C ASN A 462 17.24 10.82 -4.48
N LEU A 463 16.93 10.16 -5.61
CA LEU A 463 16.54 10.85 -6.84
C LEU A 463 15.33 11.77 -6.62
N ALA A 464 14.26 11.26 -5.98
CA ALA A 464 13.08 12.08 -5.68
C ALA A 464 13.44 13.29 -4.79
N TYR A 465 14.32 13.12 -3.83
CA TYR A 465 14.76 14.20 -2.93
C TYR A 465 15.68 15.20 -3.64
N ASP A 466 16.60 14.73 -4.47
CA ASP A 466 17.47 15.60 -5.27
C ASP A 466 16.66 16.43 -6.30
N ILE A 467 15.57 15.87 -6.85
CA ILE A 467 14.58 16.60 -7.66
C ILE A 467 13.89 17.68 -6.80
N ALA A 468 13.40 17.32 -5.62
CA ALA A 468 12.75 18.27 -4.72
C ALA A 468 13.67 19.45 -4.38
N MET A 469 14.97 19.20 -4.22
CA MET A 469 16.00 20.18 -3.91
C MET A 469 16.59 20.91 -5.13
N ASN A 470 16.02 20.77 -6.33
CA ASN A 470 16.53 21.36 -7.57
C ASN A 470 17.95 20.92 -8.00
N LYS A 471 18.46 19.81 -7.46
CA LYS A 471 19.76 19.24 -7.83
C LYS A 471 19.68 18.44 -9.15
N VAL A 472 18.50 17.92 -9.48
CA VAL A 472 18.18 17.18 -10.69
C VAL A 472 16.96 17.80 -11.35
N LYS A 473 17.02 18.10 -12.64
CA LYS A 473 15.91 18.67 -13.43
C LYS A 473 15.47 17.81 -14.59
N SER A 474 16.35 16.94 -15.09
CA SER A 474 16.07 16.05 -16.21
C SER A 474 17.04 14.87 -16.23
N ILE A 475 16.74 13.85 -17.04
CA ILE A 475 17.65 12.73 -17.27
C ILE A 475 18.99 13.19 -17.88
N ASP A 476 19.01 14.33 -18.57
CA ASP A 476 20.21 14.86 -19.22
C ASP A 476 21.21 15.45 -18.23
N ASP A 477 20.75 15.93 -17.05
CA ASP A 477 21.56 16.59 -16.03
C ASP A 477 22.29 15.60 -15.12
N CYS A 478 21.84 14.34 -15.05
CA CYS A 478 22.26 13.40 -14.01
C CYS A 478 22.62 12.00 -14.54
N LYS A 479 23.00 11.87 -15.81
CA LYS A 479 23.27 10.59 -16.49
C LYS A 479 24.24 9.67 -15.74
N ASP A 480 25.21 10.23 -15.06
CA ASP A 480 26.23 9.47 -14.33
C ASP A 480 25.76 9.07 -12.92
N THR A 481 24.86 9.84 -12.32
CA THR A 481 24.35 9.60 -10.96
C THR A 481 23.01 8.87 -10.98
N TYR A 482 22.10 9.31 -11.84
CA TYR A 482 20.77 8.74 -12.02
C TYR A 482 20.49 8.52 -13.51
N PRO A 483 21.04 7.46 -14.13
CA PRO A 483 20.71 7.13 -15.53
C PRO A 483 19.20 6.90 -15.67
N GLN A 484 18.65 7.15 -16.86
CA GLN A 484 17.21 6.97 -17.11
C GLN A 484 16.75 5.53 -16.82
N PHE A 485 17.59 4.55 -17.14
CA PHE A 485 17.35 3.13 -16.85
C PHE A 485 18.27 2.66 -15.74
N ASN A 486 17.70 2.18 -14.66
CA ASN A 486 18.39 1.66 -13.49
C ASN A 486 18.05 0.19 -13.26
N ASN A 487 18.88 -0.50 -12.47
CA ASN A 487 18.60 -1.86 -12.02
C ASN A 487 17.77 -1.84 -10.74
N VAL A 488 17.19 -3.00 -10.39
CA VAL A 488 16.53 -3.21 -9.11
C VAL A 488 17.49 -3.02 -7.95
N ARG A 489 17.01 -2.39 -6.89
CA ARG A 489 17.63 -2.41 -5.58
C ARG A 489 16.59 -2.66 -4.51
N ASN A 490 16.76 -3.71 -3.72
CA ASN A 490 15.88 -4.03 -2.60
C ASN A 490 16.72 -4.27 -1.35
N LEU A 491 16.78 -3.27 -0.50
CA LEU A 491 17.53 -3.28 0.75
C LEU A 491 16.71 -3.77 1.95
N LYS A 492 15.47 -4.26 1.76
CA LYS A 492 14.55 -4.66 2.85
C LYS A 492 15.21 -5.64 3.83
N LYS A 493 15.86 -6.69 3.31
CA LYS A 493 16.57 -7.66 4.14
C LYS A 493 17.77 -7.04 4.86
N LEU A 494 18.57 -6.26 4.13
CA LEU A 494 19.76 -5.62 4.69
C LEU A 494 19.40 -4.63 5.80
N ASN A 495 18.43 -3.77 5.56
CA ASN A 495 17.93 -2.80 6.53
C ASN A 495 17.38 -3.49 7.78
N ARG A 496 16.73 -4.64 7.61
CA ARG A 496 16.25 -5.42 8.76
C ARG A 496 17.41 -5.96 9.58
N TYR A 497 18.42 -6.58 8.96
CA TYR A 497 19.58 -7.09 9.70
C TYR A 497 20.36 -5.96 10.39
N LEU A 498 20.40 -4.75 9.81
CA LEU A 498 20.96 -3.59 10.48
C LEU A 498 20.15 -3.19 11.72
N GLY A 499 18.82 -3.18 11.63
CA GLY A 499 17.95 -2.96 12.79
C GLY A 499 18.11 -4.04 13.88
N ASP A 500 18.22 -5.29 13.48
CA ASP A 500 18.49 -6.40 14.41
C ASP A 500 19.87 -6.24 15.08
N ALA A 501 20.89 -5.79 14.35
CA ALA A 501 22.21 -5.49 14.93
C ALA A 501 22.15 -4.39 16.00
N GLU A 502 21.34 -3.34 15.77
CA GLU A 502 21.13 -2.29 16.78
C GLU A 502 20.50 -2.86 18.06
N GLN A 503 19.54 -3.78 17.95
CA GLN A 503 18.96 -4.42 19.14
C GLN A 503 20.00 -5.27 19.88
N VAL A 504 20.84 -6.02 19.15
CA VAL A 504 21.94 -6.81 19.76
C VAL A 504 22.95 -5.90 20.49
N PHE A 505 23.30 -4.74 19.93
CA PHE A 505 24.13 -3.76 20.64
C PHE A 505 23.49 -3.25 21.94
N LYS A 506 22.18 -3.00 21.94
CA LYS A 506 21.43 -2.55 23.14
C LYS A 506 21.44 -3.59 24.27
N LEU A 507 21.53 -4.88 23.94
CA LEU A 507 21.61 -5.95 24.95
C LEU A 507 22.93 -5.91 25.73
N GLY A 508 24.02 -5.39 25.16
CA GLY A 508 25.32 -5.24 25.82
C GLY A 508 25.99 -6.56 26.22
N VAL A 509 25.68 -7.67 25.55
CA VAL A 509 26.14 -9.02 25.90
C VAL A 509 27.36 -9.46 25.12
N LEU A 510 27.72 -8.76 24.05
CA LEU A 510 28.80 -9.16 23.14
C LEU A 510 30.19 -9.04 23.81
N SER A 511 31.11 -9.92 23.46
CA SER A 511 32.52 -9.72 23.73
C SER A 511 33.05 -8.50 22.94
N ALA A 512 34.15 -7.91 23.38
CA ALA A 512 34.77 -6.79 22.67
C ALA A 512 35.16 -7.13 21.22
N GLU A 513 35.54 -8.39 20.97
CA GLU A 513 35.88 -8.88 19.63
C GLU A 513 34.64 -8.97 18.73
N ASP A 514 33.55 -9.58 19.23
CA ASP A 514 32.31 -9.72 18.48
C ASP A 514 31.61 -8.38 18.26
N ASP A 515 31.63 -7.48 19.26
CA ASP A 515 31.11 -6.11 19.11
C ASP A 515 31.86 -5.37 17.98
N ALA A 516 33.20 -5.45 17.96
CA ALA A 516 34.00 -4.83 16.92
C ALA A 516 33.75 -5.45 15.54
N ALA A 517 33.57 -6.77 15.45
CA ALA A 517 33.25 -7.46 14.20
C ALA A 517 31.88 -7.05 13.65
N LEU A 518 30.86 -7.00 14.51
CA LEU A 518 29.52 -6.57 14.14
C LEU A 518 29.49 -5.09 13.70
N ARG A 519 30.18 -4.18 14.43
CA ARG A 519 30.29 -2.77 14.03
C ARG A 519 30.97 -2.60 12.68
N LYS A 520 31.99 -3.41 12.40
CA LYS A 520 32.63 -3.41 11.09
C LYS A 520 31.65 -3.85 10.00
N ALA A 521 30.90 -4.92 10.20
CA ALA A 521 29.90 -5.39 9.23
C ALA A 521 28.80 -4.35 8.98
N VAL A 522 28.33 -3.68 10.04
CA VAL A 522 27.36 -2.57 9.93
C VAL A 522 27.96 -1.40 9.13
N ALA A 523 29.22 -1.03 9.38
CA ALA A 523 29.89 0.01 8.62
C ALA A 523 30.07 -0.36 7.14
N ASP A 524 30.46 -1.59 6.84
CA ASP A 524 30.60 -2.12 5.47
C ASP A 524 29.22 -2.11 4.75
N ALA A 525 28.15 -2.52 5.44
CA ALA A 525 26.78 -2.48 4.92
C ALA A 525 26.31 -1.04 4.62
N ASN A 526 26.53 -0.12 5.54
CA ASN A 526 26.19 1.29 5.34
C ASN A 526 26.98 1.91 4.18
N ALA A 527 28.24 1.53 3.97
CA ALA A 527 29.02 1.98 2.83
C ALA A 527 28.45 1.48 1.49
N VAL A 528 27.94 0.24 1.45
CA VAL A 528 27.24 -0.32 0.27
C VAL A 528 25.93 0.42 0.03
N ILE A 529 25.14 0.68 1.08
CA ILE A 529 23.89 1.44 0.98
C ILE A 529 24.15 2.86 0.43
N ALA A 530 25.21 3.51 0.87
CA ALA A 530 25.59 4.84 0.42
C ALA A 530 26.10 4.90 -1.04
N ASN A 531 26.40 3.75 -1.66
CA ASN A 531 26.85 3.71 -3.05
C ASN A 531 25.68 4.06 -4.00
N THR A 532 25.90 5.00 -4.89
CA THR A 532 24.93 5.44 -5.91
C THR A 532 24.87 4.51 -7.13
N VAL A 533 25.88 3.68 -7.34
CA VAL A 533 25.87 2.67 -8.40
C VAL A 533 25.24 1.39 -7.86
N ILE A 534 24.13 0.96 -8.48
CA ILE A 534 23.44 -0.27 -8.11
C ILE A 534 24.21 -1.48 -8.65
N ASP A 535 24.72 -2.30 -7.73
CA ASP A 535 25.34 -3.58 -8.01
C ASP A 535 24.62 -4.68 -7.20
N PRO A 536 23.65 -5.38 -7.80
CA PRO A 536 22.86 -6.41 -7.13
C PRO A 536 23.70 -7.55 -6.54
N GLU A 537 24.85 -7.88 -7.14
CA GLU A 537 25.73 -8.91 -6.61
C GLU A 537 26.37 -8.46 -5.27
N THR A 538 26.88 -7.23 -5.23
CA THR A 538 27.43 -6.63 -4.00
C THR A 538 26.35 -6.47 -2.93
N ASP A 539 25.15 -6.00 -3.29
CA ASP A 539 24.01 -5.84 -2.36
C ASP A 539 23.62 -7.20 -1.74
N ASN A 540 23.46 -8.24 -2.56
CA ASN A 540 23.14 -9.59 -2.09
C ASN A 540 24.25 -10.20 -1.22
N LYS A 541 25.51 -10.04 -1.62
CA LYS A 541 26.67 -10.54 -0.86
C LYS A 541 26.77 -9.86 0.52
N THR A 542 26.52 -8.56 0.57
CA THR A 542 26.53 -7.78 1.82
C THR A 542 25.38 -8.20 2.73
N THR A 543 24.19 -8.39 2.17
CA THR A 543 23.01 -8.89 2.90
C THR A 543 23.27 -10.26 3.52
N GLU A 544 23.85 -11.19 2.74
CA GLU A 544 24.15 -12.54 3.24
C GLU A 544 25.26 -12.52 4.29
N ASN A 545 26.25 -11.66 4.15
CA ASN A 545 27.28 -11.49 5.17
C ASN A 545 26.70 -10.98 6.51
N MET A 546 25.84 -9.98 6.47
CA MET A 546 25.13 -9.47 7.65
C MET A 546 24.28 -10.57 8.30
N ARG A 547 23.51 -11.33 7.48
CA ARG A 547 22.72 -12.47 7.96
C ARG A 547 23.59 -13.50 8.69
N SER A 548 24.71 -13.89 8.09
CA SER A 548 25.61 -14.90 8.65
C SER A 548 26.19 -14.48 10.01
N ILE A 549 26.68 -13.24 10.09
CA ILE A 549 27.22 -12.68 11.35
C ILE A 549 26.14 -12.64 12.43
N MET A 550 24.95 -12.16 12.09
CA MET A 550 23.84 -12.09 13.04
C MET A 550 23.42 -13.48 13.52
N ALA A 551 23.33 -14.47 12.62
CA ALA A 551 23.00 -15.86 12.98
C ALA A 551 24.05 -16.49 13.94
N GLU A 552 25.33 -16.25 13.67
CA GLU A 552 26.42 -16.71 14.55
C GLU A 552 26.35 -16.09 15.94
N LEU A 553 26.10 -14.77 16.02
CA LEU A 553 26.02 -14.09 17.32
C LEU A 553 24.79 -14.53 18.12
N VAL A 554 23.64 -14.66 17.45
CA VAL A 554 22.39 -15.13 18.09
C VAL A 554 22.60 -16.54 18.67
N ALA A 555 23.27 -17.44 17.94
CA ALA A 555 23.59 -18.79 18.41
C ALA A 555 24.66 -18.78 19.52
N LYS A 556 25.75 -18.01 19.37
CA LYS A 556 26.86 -17.94 20.30
C LYS A 556 26.46 -17.42 21.70
N TYR A 557 25.58 -16.45 21.73
CA TYR A 557 25.12 -15.81 22.97
C TYR A 557 23.76 -16.29 23.45
N ASP A 558 23.21 -17.34 22.84
CA ASP A 558 21.90 -17.92 23.17
C ASP A 558 20.77 -16.85 23.23
N LEU A 559 20.76 -15.95 22.23
CA LEU A 559 19.79 -14.85 22.16
C LEU A 559 18.40 -15.31 21.69
N ALA A 560 18.19 -16.63 21.59
CA ALA A 560 16.91 -17.22 21.17
C ALA A 560 15.86 -17.26 22.29
N THR A 561 15.94 -16.38 23.29
CA THR A 561 14.90 -16.26 24.32
C THR A 561 13.59 -15.76 23.73
N GLU A 562 12.45 -16.12 24.34
CA GLU A 562 11.12 -15.69 23.85
C GLU A 562 10.97 -14.15 23.78
N GLU A 563 11.71 -13.42 24.59
CA GLU A 563 11.71 -11.96 24.57
C GLU A 563 12.52 -11.42 23.37
N VAL A 564 13.67 -11.99 23.08
CA VAL A 564 14.52 -11.60 21.93
C VAL A 564 13.88 -12.04 20.63
N LYS A 565 13.26 -13.20 20.54
CA LYS A 565 12.52 -13.67 19.35
C LYS A 565 11.39 -12.72 18.94
N LYS A 566 10.80 -11.98 19.86
CA LYS A 566 9.80 -10.95 19.54
C LYS A 566 10.41 -9.70 18.90
N GLN A 567 11.68 -9.44 19.13
CA GLN A 567 12.42 -8.28 18.65
C GLN A 567 13.22 -8.57 17.38
N LEU A 568 13.70 -9.81 17.23
CA LEU A 568 14.48 -10.26 16.08
C LEU A 568 13.64 -11.23 15.23
N ASP A 569 13.81 -11.17 13.91
CA ASP A 569 13.31 -12.24 13.03
C ASP A 569 14.22 -13.46 13.10
N TYR A 570 14.19 -14.13 14.26
CA TYR A 570 15.06 -15.26 14.56
C TYR A 570 14.91 -16.40 13.54
N ASP A 571 13.70 -16.78 13.20
CA ASP A 571 13.43 -17.89 12.29
C ASP A 571 13.88 -17.58 10.86
N GLY A 572 13.63 -16.38 10.37
CA GLY A 572 14.08 -15.92 9.05
C GLY A 572 15.60 -15.81 8.99
N LEU A 573 16.23 -15.30 10.07
CA LEU A 573 17.68 -15.21 10.21
C LEU A 573 18.34 -16.58 10.10
N MET A 574 17.82 -17.59 10.82
CA MET A 574 18.40 -18.94 10.86
C MET A 574 18.16 -19.75 9.60
N ARG A 575 17.03 -19.55 8.91
CA ARG A 575 16.73 -20.23 7.63
C ARG A 575 17.33 -19.56 6.41
N GLY A 576 17.69 -18.29 6.52
CA GLY A 576 18.11 -17.47 5.39
C GLY A 576 16.96 -16.95 4.53
N ASP A 577 15.70 -17.28 4.86
CA ASP A 577 14.49 -16.73 4.27
C ASP A 577 13.89 -15.71 5.23
N TYR A 578 14.09 -14.44 4.93
CA TYR A 578 13.59 -13.37 5.76
C TYR A 578 12.06 -13.19 5.55
N LYS A 579 11.28 -13.27 6.65
CA LYS A 579 9.92 -12.76 6.73
C LYS A 579 9.86 -11.73 7.86
N PRO A 580 9.26 -10.53 7.66
CA PRO A 580 9.11 -9.56 8.75
C PRO A 580 8.35 -10.18 9.91
N ALA A 581 8.89 -10.09 11.13
CA ALA A 581 8.30 -10.73 12.31
C ALA A 581 6.97 -10.08 12.76
N SER A 582 6.62 -8.90 12.26
CA SER A 582 5.54 -8.08 12.83
C SER A 582 4.63 -7.34 11.86
N GLU A 583 4.90 -7.34 10.56
CA GLU A 583 3.96 -6.76 9.60
C GLU A 583 3.28 -7.90 8.83
N PRO A 584 1.94 -8.07 8.97
CA PRO A 584 1.22 -8.94 8.06
C PRO A 584 1.39 -8.39 6.65
N ASP A 585 1.68 -9.29 5.71
CA ASP A 585 1.74 -9.00 4.29
C ASP A 585 0.54 -8.16 3.86
N LYS A 586 0.81 -6.98 3.29
CA LYS A 586 -0.18 -5.90 3.14
C LYS A 586 -1.29 -6.22 2.15
N THR A 587 -1.02 -7.10 1.19
CA THR A 587 -1.98 -7.46 0.12
C THR A 587 -2.85 -8.65 0.47
N THR A 588 -2.30 -9.52 1.22
CA THR A 588 -2.92 -10.70 1.80
C THR A 588 -4.09 -10.37 2.70
N VAL A 589 -4.06 -9.19 3.33
CA VAL A 589 -5.10 -8.77 4.26
C VAL A 589 -6.49 -8.72 3.62
N VAL A 590 -6.62 -8.43 2.31
CA VAL A 590 -7.93 -8.24 1.68
C VAL A 590 -8.69 -9.58 1.51
N LEU A 591 -8.10 -10.57 0.85
CA LEU A 591 -8.78 -11.87 0.62
C LEU A 591 -8.66 -12.81 1.81
N THR A 592 -7.52 -12.80 2.47
CA THR A 592 -7.33 -13.63 3.65
C THR A 592 -8.08 -13.14 4.85
N SER A 593 -8.33 -11.82 4.96
CA SER A 593 -9.23 -11.34 5.99
C SER A 593 -10.63 -11.92 5.81
N ALA A 594 -11.14 -12.04 4.57
CA ALA A 594 -12.43 -12.68 4.33
C ALA A 594 -12.37 -14.19 4.60
N LEU A 595 -11.41 -14.91 4.00
CA LEU A 595 -11.26 -16.36 4.18
C LEU A 595 -10.70 -16.73 5.57
N GLY A 596 -9.74 -15.96 6.08
CA GLY A 596 -9.18 -16.17 7.42
C GLY A 596 -10.15 -15.79 8.54
N ALA A 597 -11.07 -14.84 8.31
CA ALA A 597 -12.14 -14.54 9.25
C ALA A 597 -13.17 -15.67 9.27
N VAL A 598 -13.53 -16.24 8.12
CA VAL A 598 -14.39 -17.44 8.03
C VAL A 598 -13.73 -18.59 8.79
N ALA A 599 -12.46 -18.87 8.57
CA ALA A 599 -11.75 -19.95 9.25
C ALA A 599 -11.55 -19.68 10.76
N LYS A 600 -11.30 -18.43 11.18
CA LYS A 600 -11.27 -18.05 12.60
C LYS A 600 -12.63 -18.21 13.26
N VAL A 601 -13.72 -17.87 12.58
CA VAL A 601 -15.09 -18.09 13.06
C VAL A 601 -15.38 -19.56 13.20
N LEU A 602 -15.01 -20.39 12.21
CA LEU A 602 -15.12 -21.86 12.31
C LEU A 602 -14.33 -22.40 13.52
N THR A 603 -13.10 -21.95 13.71
CA THR A 603 -12.26 -22.35 14.87
C THR A 603 -12.84 -21.89 16.21
N LEU A 604 -13.52 -20.74 16.26
CA LEU A 604 -14.14 -20.20 17.49
C LEU A 604 -15.45 -20.91 17.81
N ILE A 605 -16.30 -21.19 16.82
CA ILE A 605 -17.59 -21.86 17.03
C ILE A 605 -17.38 -23.32 17.46
N PHE A 606 -16.40 -24.01 16.88
CA PHE A 606 -16.16 -25.42 17.15
C PHE A 606 -15.03 -25.67 18.16
N GLY A 607 -14.30 -24.62 18.55
CA GLY A 607 -13.10 -24.74 19.40
C GLY A 607 -11.98 -25.55 18.78
N LYS A 608 -10.72 -25.39 19.24
CA LYS A 608 -9.58 -26.19 18.71
C LYS A 608 -9.78 -27.70 18.89
N LYS A 609 -10.52 -28.14 19.91
CA LYS A 609 -10.88 -29.56 20.14
C LYS A 609 -12.10 -29.99 19.36
N GLY A 610 -13.17 -29.18 19.34
CA GLY A 610 -14.42 -29.52 18.64
C GLY A 610 -14.28 -29.56 17.14
N PHE A 611 -13.34 -28.81 16.57
CA PHE A 611 -13.03 -28.86 15.14
C PHE A 611 -12.32 -30.17 14.76
N GLY A 612 -11.42 -30.70 15.61
CA GLY A 612 -10.81 -32.02 15.44
C GLY A 612 -11.85 -33.16 15.55
N ASP A 613 -12.79 -33.06 16.50
CA ASP A 613 -13.85 -34.04 16.72
C ASP A 613 -14.91 -34.02 15.59
N PHE A 614 -15.19 -32.84 15.01
CA PHE A 614 -16.08 -32.70 13.84
C PHE A 614 -15.51 -33.39 12.60
N TRP A 615 -14.21 -33.29 12.34
CA TRP A 615 -13.56 -33.96 11.22
C TRP A 615 -13.46 -35.49 11.44
N SER A 616 -13.27 -35.96 12.65
CA SER A 616 -13.30 -37.39 12.96
C SER A 616 -14.71 -38.03 12.83
N PHE A 617 -15.76 -37.19 12.77
CA PHE A 617 -17.12 -37.61 12.56
C PHE A 617 -17.49 -37.67 11.05
N ILE A 618 -16.80 -36.89 10.20
CA ILE A 618 -17.03 -36.84 8.75
C ILE A 618 -16.14 -37.83 7.99
N PHE A 619 -14.99 -38.19 8.52
CA PHE A 619 -14.04 -39.16 8.00
C PHE A 619 -13.89 -40.35 8.97
#